data_38e49454aafa7e8bf2c791d762dc72e4
#
_entry.id   38e49454aafa7e8bf2c791d762dc72e4
#
_cell.length_a   1.000
_cell.length_b   1.000
_cell.length_c   1.000
_cell.angle_alpha   90.00
_cell.angle_beta   90.00
_cell.angle_gamma   90.00
#
_symmetry.space_group_name_H-M   'P 1'
#
loop_
_entity.id
_entity.type
_entity.pdbx_description
1 polymer ?
#
loop_
_entity_poly.entity_id
_entity_poly.type
_entity_poly.pdbx_seq_one_letter_code
_entity_poly.pdbx_strand_id
1 'polypeptide(L)'
;PLSDFILTDGNNAGGLGALFGGAQFCSWYPITPASSMVEAMIAQNPCLRKDPQTGKNTCVILQVEDELAAAGCAIGAGWAGLRAMTATSGPGLSLMTENIGLAYFTETPVVIWDVQRVGPSTGLPTRTAQNDLAMVYKLGHGDVNHIMLIPGSVNECFEFGWKAFDIAEHYQTPVFVMSDLDLGMNQWITRKFEYQANKMDRGRVLWE
;
A
#
# COMPACT_ATOMS: atom_id res chain seq x y z
N PRO A 1 -8.79 -28.57 -11.71
CA PRO A 1 -7.57 -28.58 -12.55
C PRO A 1 -6.53 -27.65 -11.94
N LEU A 2 -5.25 -27.99 -11.99
CA LEU A 2 -4.15 -27.14 -11.48
C LEU A 2 -4.03 -25.81 -12.25
N SER A 3 -4.65 -25.72 -13.44
CA SER A 3 -4.70 -24.51 -14.25
C SER A 3 -5.32 -23.29 -13.57
N ASP A 4 -6.09 -23.48 -12.51
CA ASP A 4 -6.80 -22.41 -11.80
C ASP A 4 -6.00 -21.88 -10.61
N PHE A 5 -4.84 -22.46 -10.35
CA PHE A 5 -3.97 -22.08 -9.25
C PHE A 5 -2.69 -21.42 -9.75
N ILE A 6 -2.16 -20.53 -8.92
CA ILE A 6 -0.86 -19.87 -9.09
C ILE A 6 -0.05 -20.00 -7.82
N LEU A 7 1.26 -19.89 -7.94
CA LEU A 7 2.20 -19.79 -6.83
C LEU A 7 2.68 -18.35 -6.77
N THR A 8 2.45 -17.67 -5.64
CA THR A 8 2.84 -16.27 -5.46
C THR A 8 2.91 -15.93 -3.96
N ASP A 9 3.35 -14.75 -3.62
CA ASP A 9 3.41 -14.22 -2.27
C ASP A 9 2.49 -13.01 -2.09
N GLY A 10 2.28 -12.59 -0.82
CA GLY A 10 1.39 -11.49 -0.49
C GLY A 10 1.86 -10.14 -1.00
N ASN A 11 3.16 -9.90 -1.05
CA ASN A 11 3.74 -8.64 -1.54
C ASN A 11 3.52 -8.49 -3.05
N ASN A 12 3.77 -9.55 -3.83
CA ASN A 12 3.45 -9.54 -5.26
C ASN A 12 1.94 -9.34 -5.50
N ALA A 13 1.11 -10.03 -4.73
CA ALA A 13 -0.34 -9.91 -4.84
C ALA A 13 -0.83 -8.50 -4.49
N GLY A 14 -0.34 -7.92 -3.40
CA GLY A 14 -0.68 -6.56 -2.96
C GLY A 14 -0.24 -5.49 -3.98
N GLY A 15 0.99 -5.61 -4.50
CA GLY A 15 1.52 -4.72 -5.53
C GLY A 15 0.70 -4.80 -6.83
N LEU A 16 0.33 -6.01 -7.25
CA LEU A 16 -0.56 -6.23 -8.39
C LEU A 16 -1.95 -5.61 -8.14
N GLY A 17 -2.53 -5.86 -6.95
CA GLY A 17 -3.81 -5.28 -6.55
C GLY A 17 -3.79 -3.75 -6.59
N ALA A 18 -2.71 -3.12 -6.11
CA ALA A 18 -2.55 -1.66 -6.15
C ALA A 18 -2.54 -1.11 -7.59
N LEU A 19 -1.84 -1.78 -8.51
CA LEU A 19 -1.84 -1.39 -9.92
C LEU A 19 -3.23 -1.54 -10.56
N PHE A 20 -3.94 -2.61 -10.28
CA PHE A 20 -5.33 -2.80 -10.72
C PHE A 20 -6.28 -1.78 -10.08
N GLY A 21 -6.05 -1.44 -8.80
CA GLY A 21 -6.77 -0.39 -8.10
C GLY A 21 -6.55 1.02 -8.61
N GLY A 22 -5.72 1.17 -9.65
CA GLY A 22 -5.51 2.45 -10.29
C GLY A 22 -4.49 3.33 -9.58
N ALA A 23 -3.55 2.77 -8.82
CA ALA A 23 -2.44 3.53 -8.25
C ALA A 23 -1.76 4.41 -9.32
N GLN A 24 -1.58 5.69 -9.02
CA GLN A 24 -0.98 6.69 -9.92
C GLN A 24 0.38 7.16 -9.39
N PHE A 25 0.60 7.02 -8.09
CA PHE A 25 1.84 7.42 -7.45
C PHE A 25 2.19 6.47 -6.30
N CYS A 26 3.45 6.00 -6.26
CA CYS A 26 4.00 5.26 -5.14
C CYS A 26 5.38 5.84 -4.82
N SER A 27 5.55 6.41 -3.65
CA SER A 27 6.86 6.77 -3.11
C SER A 27 7.27 5.80 -2.02
N TRP A 28 8.55 5.44 -1.98
CA TRP A 28 9.02 4.43 -1.05
C TRP A 28 10.49 4.58 -0.71
N TYR A 29 10.86 4.04 0.43
CA TYR A 29 12.24 3.83 0.84
C TYR A 29 12.44 2.34 1.16
N PRO A 30 13.52 1.69 0.66
CA PRO A 30 13.72 0.25 0.82
C PRO A 30 13.81 -0.17 2.27
N ILE A 31 12.94 -1.08 2.67
CA ILE A 31 12.93 -1.70 3.99
C ILE A 31 12.40 -3.14 3.89
N THR A 32 13.10 -4.10 4.51
CA THR A 32 12.62 -5.48 4.62
C THR A 32 11.47 -5.54 5.64
N PRO A 33 10.35 -6.23 5.34
CA PRO A 33 10.06 -7.05 4.16
C PRO A 33 9.24 -6.34 3.07
N ALA A 34 9.02 -5.02 3.13
CA ALA A 34 8.12 -4.30 2.25
C ALA A 34 8.68 -4.06 0.83
N SER A 35 10.01 -4.06 0.64
CA SER A 35 10.65 -3.71 -0.64
C SER A 35 10.13 -4.55 -1.80
N SER A 36 9.95 -5.85 -1.62
CA SER A 36 9.52 -6.75 -2.70
C SER A 36 8.12 -6.43 -3.24
N MET A 37 7.24 -5.79 -2.46
CA MET A 37 5.95 -5.31 -2.94
C MET A 37 6.13 -4.22 -4.01
N VAL A 38 6.97 -3.22 -3.71
CA VAL A 38 7.20 -2.11 -4.65
C VAL A 38 8.02 -2.58 -5.86
N GLU A 39 8.97 -3.49 -5.65
CA GLU A 39 9.72 -4.12 -6.74
C GLU A 39 8.79 -4.89 -7.69
N ALA A 40 7.78 -5.59 -7.17
CA ALA A 40 6.73 -6.22 -7.98
C ALA A 40 5.91 -5.18 -8.77
N MET A 41 5.56 -4.05 -8.15
CA MET A 41 4.91 -2.94 -8.85
C MET A 41 5.79 -2.40 -9.97
N ILE A 42 7.09 -2.19 -9.74
CA ILE A 42 8.04 -1.72 -10.76
C ILE A 42 8.08 -2.68 -11.95
N ALA A 43 8.15 -3.98 -11.68
CA ALA A 43 8.22 -5.00 -12.73
C ALA A 43 6.94 -5.08 -13.58
N GLN A 44 5.77 -4.90 -12.97
CA GLN A 44 4.47 -5.07 -13.62
C GLN A 44 3.92 -3.77 -14.24
N ASN A 45 4.32 -2.61 -13.73
CA ASN A 45 3.85 -1.29 -14.16
C ASN A 45 3.95 -1.07 -15.69
N PRO A 46 5.08 -1.39 -16.38
CA PRO A 46 5.17 -1.19 -17.82
C PRO A 46 4.19 -2.01 -18.64
N CYS A 47 3.69 -3.11 -18.12
CA CYS A 47 2.73 -3.98 -18.80
C CYS A 47 1.28 -3.57 -18.51
N LEU A 48 0.99 -3.16 -17.28
CA LEU A 48 -0.37 -2.96 -16.81
C LEU A 48 -0.81 -1.48 -16.79
N ARG A 49 0.13 -0.55 -16.68
CA ARG A 49 -0.15 0.87 -16.46
C ARG A 49 0.47 1.76 -17.53
N LYS A 50 0.35 1.34 -18.77
CA LYS A 50 0.86 2.09 -19.93
C LYS A 50 -0.27 2.80 -20.65
N ASP A 51 -0.10 4.11 -20.85
CA ASP A 51 -0.98 4.90 -21.69
C ASP A 51 -0.80 4.50 -23.16
N PRO A 52 -1.84 4.02 -23.83
CA PRO A 52 -1.73 3.57 -25.21
C PRO A 52 -1.43 4.68 -26.22
N GLN A 53 -1.72 5.94 -25.89
CA GLN A 53 -1.50 7.09 -26.77
C GLN A 53 -0.07 7.63 -26.65
N THR A 54 0.42 7.77 -25.41
CA THR A 54 1.72 8.38 -25.15
C THR A 54 2.84 7.36 -24.96
N GLY A 55 2.50 6.11 -24.70
CA GLY A 55 3.44 5.05 -24.35
C GLY A 55 4.10 5.20 -22.98
N LYS A 56 3.70 6.20 -22.19
CA LYS A 56 4.22 6.45 -20.83
C LYS A 56 3.47 5.65 -19.80
N ASN A 57 4.15 5.33 -18.68
CA ASN A 57 3.48 4.72 -17.55
C ASN A 57 2.52 5.71 -16.87
N THR A 58 1.34 5.24 -16.47
CA THR A 58 0.32 6.02 -15.75
C THR A 58 0.44 5.91 -14.23
N CYS A 59 1.42 5.16 -13.74
CA CYS A 59 1.80 5.11 -12.35
C CYS A 59 3.28 5.49 -12.23
N VAL A 60 3.58 6.50 -11.41
CA VAL A 60 4.95 6.90 -11.08
C VAL A 60 5.36 6.15 -9.81
N ILE A 61 6.51 5.47 -9.87
CA ILE A 61 7.09 4.79 -8.69
C ILE A 61 8.43 5.45 -8.41
N LEU A 62 8.53 6.11 -7.25
CA LEU A 62 9.66 6.95 -6.88
C LEU A 62 10.33 6.42 -5.62
N GLN A 63 11.58 5.97 -5.73
CA GLN A 63 12.42 5.73 -4.56
C GLN A 63 12.96 7.07 -4.06
N VAL A 64 12.85 7.29 -2.75
CA VAL A 64 13.32 8.49 -2.06
C VAL A 64 14.36 8.16 -1.01
N GLU A 65 14.86 9.15 -0.28
CA GLU A 65 16.03 8.99 0.59
C GLU A 65 15.71 8.49 1.99
N ASP A 66 14.46 8.62 2.44
CA ASP A 66 13.99 8.13 3.73
C ASP A 66 12.46 7.96 3.77
N GLU A 67 11.96 7.42 4.87
CA GLU A 67 10.52 7.21 5.07
C GLU A 67 9.73 8.50 5.25
N LEU A 68 10.34 9.56 5.80
CA LEU A 68 9.68 10.87 5.90
C LEU A 68 9.40 11.44 4.50
N ALA A 69 10.41 11.38 3.62
CA ALA A 69 10.24 11.79 2.23
C ALA A 69 9.22 10.91 1.49
N ALA A 70 9.22 9.59 1.75
CA ALA A 70 8.26 8.67 1.15
C ALA A 70 6.82 9.04 1.55
N ALA A 71 6.55 9.24 2.84
CA ALA A 71 5.24 9.66 3.31
C ALA A 71 4.85 11.04 2.77
N GLY A 72 5.75 12.02 2.84
CA GLY A 72 5.50 13.37 2.37
C GLY A 72 5.15 13.44 0.88
N CYS A 73 5.88 12.69 0.03
CA CYS A 73 5.60 12.62 -1.41
C CYS A 73 4.25 11.93 -1.70
N ALA A 74 3.93 10.82 -1.01
CA ALA A 74 2.65 10.13 -1.19
C ALA A 74 1.47 11.03 -0.77
N ILE A 75 1.59 11.71 0.36
CA ILE A 75 0.54 12.63 0.86
C ILE A 75 0.39 13.83 -0.07
N GLY A 76 1.49 14.42 -0.54
CA GLY A 76 1.44 15.51 -1.52
C GLY A 76 0.77 15.09 -2.83
N ALA A 77 1.02 13.87 -3.30
CA ALA A 77 0.35 13.32 -4.47
C ALA A 77 -1.16 13.07 -4.20
N GLY A 78 -1.51 12.55 -3.02
CA GLY A 78 -2.91 12.41 -2.58
C GLY A 78 -3.63 13.76 -2.50
N TRP A 79 -2.98 14.77 -1.95
CA TRP A 79 -3.49 16.14 -1.91
C TRP A 79 -3.77 16.70 -3.31
N ALA A 80 -2.92 16.34 -4.29
CA ALA A 80 -3.13 16.71 -5.69
C ALA A 80 -4.19 15.86 -6.41
N GLY A 81 -4.90 14.98 -5.71
CA GLY A 81 -5.98 14.15 -6.24
C GLY A 81 -5.54 12.84 -6.90
N LEU A 82 -4.30 12.41 -6.72
CA LEU A 82 -3.82 11.13 -7.24
C LEU A 82 -4.11 9.99 -6.26
N ARG A 83 -4.35 8.78 -6.78
CA ARG A 83 -4.29 7.55 -5.99
C ARG A 83 -2.85 7.27 -5.61
N ALA A 84 -2.49 7.65 -4.40
CA ALA A 84 -1.12 7.62 -3.91
C ALA A 84 -0.94 6.59 -2.79
N MET A 85 0.26 6.00 -2.75
CA MET A 85 0.60 5.05 -1.70
C MET A 85 2.08 5.08 -1.33
N THR A 86 2.37 4.48 -0.18
CA THR A 86 3.71 4.06 0.23
C THR A 86 3.67 2.66 0.82
N ALA A 87 4.79 1.96 0.80
CA ALA A 87 4.96 0.67 1.48
C ALA A 87 6.17 0.73 2.41
N THR A 88 6.00 0.21 3.63
CA THR A 88 7.01 0.26 4.68
C THR A 88 6.86 -0.89 5.67
N SER A 89 7.58 -0.82 6.79
CA SER A 89 7.48 -1.71 7.94
C SER A 89 7.50 -0.85 9.23
N GLY A 90 7.26 -1.44 10.38
CA GLY A 90 7.14 -0.76 11.66
C GLY A 90 8.13 0.38 11.93
N PRO A 91 9.47 0.21 11.74
CA PRO A 91 10.42 1.30 11.93
C PRO A 91 10.14 2.53 11.04
N GLY A 92 9.76 2.30 9.79
CA GLY A 92 9.42 3.39 8.88
C GLY A 92 8.12 4.10 9.28
N LEU A 93 7.10 3.36 9.76
CA LEU A 93 5.88 3.95 10.30
C LEU A 93 6.16 4.91 11.46
N SER A 94 7.09 4.56 12.34
CA SER A 94 7.50 5.43 13.44
C SER A 94 8.02 6.78 12.93
N LEU A 95 8.77 6.79 11.84
CA LEU A 95 9.26 8.01 11.20
C LEU A 95 8.17 8.78 10.43
N MET A 96 7.19 8.08 9.89
CA MET A 96 6.09 8.67 9.11
C MET A 96 5.00 9.34 9.96
N THR A 97 5.02 9.17 11.28
CA THR A 97 3.92 9.49 12.20
C THR A 97 3.37 10.90 12.00
N GLU A 98 4.22 11.92 11.93
CA GLU A 98 3.79 13.31 11.77
C GLU A 98 3.09 13.55 10.42
N ASN A 99 3.69 13.03 9.35
CA ASN A 99 3.10 13.15 8.00
C ASN A 99 1.74 12.45 7.90
N ILE A 100 1.59 11.28 8.53
CA ILE A 100 0.32 10.55 8.57
C ILE A 100 -0.73 11.32 9.37
N GLY A 101 -0.33 11.93 10.49
CA GLY A 101 -1.19 12.83 11.25
C GLY A 101 -1.66 14.03 10.44
N LEU A 102 -0.76 14.62 9.62
CA LEU A 102 -1.13 15.68 8.68
C LEU A 102 -2.16 15.19 7.66
N ALA A 103 -1.96 14.02 7.05
CA ALA A 103 -2.90 13.47 6.08
C ALA A 103 -4.29 13.23 6.69
N TYR A 104 -4.34 12.76 7.94
CA TYR A 104 -5.59 12.60 8.69
C TYR A 104 -6.27 13.94 8.93
N PHE A 105 -5.53 14.94 9.39
CA PHE A 105 -6.05 16.28 9.69
C PHE A 105 -6.55 17.02 8.44
N THR A 106 -5.87 16.82 7.32
CA THR A 106 -6.21 17.48 6.05
C THR A 106 -7.17 16.68 5.18
N GLU A 107 -7.69 15.56 5.69
CA GLU A 107 -8.61 14.67 4.96
C GLU A 107 -8.03 14.21 3.61
N THR A 108 -6.71 13.93 3.59
CA THR A 108 -6.00 13.51 2.36
C THR A 108 -6.01 12.01 2.21
N PRO A 109 -6.60 11.45 1.15
CA PRO A 109 -6.57 10.03 0.86
C PRO A 109 -5.16 9.55 0.54
N VAL A 110 -4.70 8.53 1.23
CA VAL A 110 -3.42 7.86 0.96
C VAL A 110 -3.46 6.43 1.48
N VAL A 111 -2.84 5.50 0.77
CA VAL A 111 -2.71 4.11 1.22
C VAL A 111 -1.31 3.89 1.77
N ILE A 112 -1.23 3.36 3.00
CA ILE A 112 0.02 2.97 3.64
C ILE A 112 0.00 1.45 3.80
N TRP A 113 0.93 0.77 3.15
CA TRP A 113 1.08 -0.67 3.28
C TRP A 113 2.19 -0.98 4.28
N ASP A 114 1.83 -1.56 5.41
CA ASP A 114 2.77 -2.02 6.42
C ASP A 114 2.97 -3.54 6.31
N VAL A 115 4.18 -3.95 5.95
CA VAL A 115 4.58 -5.35 6.02
C VAL A 115 5.31 -5.55 7.35
N GLN A 116 4.57 -6.01 8.36
CA GLN A 116 5.03 -6.06 9.74
C GLN A 116 6.17 -7.06 9.95
N ARG A 117 7.06 -6.74 10.88
CA ARG A 117 8.16 -7.57 11.31
C ARG A 117 8.38 -7.46 12.82
N VAL A 118 9.23 -8.32 13.38
CA VAL A 118 9.53 -8.30 14.81
C VAL A 118 10.15 -6.98 15.24
N GLY A 119 9.51 -6.30 16.18
CA GLY A 119 9.99 -5.15 16.96
C GLY A 119 10.40 -5.57 18.37
N PRO A 120 10.65 -4.60 19.28
CA PRO A 120 10.61 -3.15 19.07
C PRO A 120 11.83 -2.59 18.33
N SER A 121 11.76 -1.30 17.97
CA SER A 121 12.79 -0.56 17.21
C SER A 121 13.05 -1.21 15.85
N THR A 122 14.29 -1.20 15.35
CA THR A 122 14.68 -1.87 14.12
C THR A 122 14.37 -3.37 14.15
N GLY A 123 14.39 -3.97 15.31
CA GLY A 123 13.95 -5.33 15.57
C GLY A 123 14.71 -6.40 14.79
N LEU A 124 13.97 -7.40 14.31
CA LEU A 124 14.51 -8.50 13.52
C LEU A 124 13.89 -8.48 12.11
N PRO A 125 14.57 -7.90 11.11
CA PRO A 125 14.01 -7.65 9.77
C PRO A 125 13.50 -8.89 9.03
N THR A 126 13.99 -10.08 9.40
CA THR A 126 13.68 -11.36 8.76
C THR A 126 12.85 -12.29 9.66
N ARG A 127 12.18 -11.74 10.66
CA ARG A 127 11.30 -12.49 11.56
C ARG A 127 9.91 -11.89 11.56
N THR A 128 8.91 -12.76 11.42
CA THR A 128 7.51 -12.35 11.36
C THR A 128 6.96 -12.02 12.74
N ALA A 129 6.20 -10.96 12.83
CA ALA A 129 5.35 -10.61 13.97
C ALA A 129 4.32 -9.57 13.53
N GLN A 130 3.22 -9.44 14.27
CA GLN A 130 2.18 -8.42 14.05
C GLN A 130 2.18 -7.45 15.25
N ASN A 131 3.24 -6.65 15.36
CA ASN A 131 3.47 -5.78 16.51
C ASN A 131 2.94 -4.35 16.34
N ASP A 132 2.55 -3.96 15.12
CA ASP A 132 2.28 -2.57 14.78
C ASP A 132 0.80 -2.20 14.88
N LEU A 133 -0.10 -3.17 15.03
CA LEU A 133 -1.56 -2.97 15.01
C LEU A 133 -2.04 -1.91 16.00
N ALA A 134 -1.60 -2.00 17.27
CA ALA A 134 -2.02 -1.06 18.30
C ALA A 134 -1.44 0.34 18.08
N MET A 135 -0.20 0.42 17.59
CA MET A 135 0.46 1.66 17.23
C MET A 135 -0.27 2.34 16.08
N VAL A 136 -0.52 1.60 14.99
CA VAL A 136 -1.15 2.14 13.78
C VAL A 136 -2.57 2.63 14.06
N TYR A 137 -3.35 1.90 14.85
CA TYR A 137 -4.72 2.31 15.17
C TYR A 137 -4.80 3.73 15.76
N LYS A 138 -3.78 4.14 16.50
CA LYS A 138 -3.68 5.45 17.17
C LYS A 138 -2.51 6.31 16.67
N LEU A 139 -2.00 6.03 15.46
CA LEU A 139 -0.79 6.70 14.97
C LEU A 139 -1.05 8.18 14.68
N GLY A 140 -0.39 9.05 15.45
CA GLY A 140 -0.50 10.50 15.33
C GLY A 140 -0.64 11.19 16.68
N HIS A 141 -0.94 12.48 16.64
CA HIS A 141 -1.27 13.28 17.80
C HIS A 141 -2.79 13.45 17.92
N GLY A 142 -3.28 13.65 19.14
CA GLY A 142 -4.71 13.90 19.37
C GLY A 142 -5.59 12.69 19.18
N ASP A 143 -6.83 12.92 18.82
CA ASP A 143 -7.87 11.88 18.72
C ASP A 143 -7.95 11.32 17.31
N VAL A 144 -7.06 10.40 16.98
CA VAL A 144 -7.04 9.70 15.70
C VAL A 144 -7.47 8.24 15.83
N ASN A 145 -8.14 7.73 14.81
CA ASN A 145 -8.43 6.30 14.62
C ASN A 145 -8.31 5.99 13.14
N HIS A 146 -7.31 5.20 12.78
CA HIS A 146 -7.10 4.84 11.39
C HIS A 146 -7.89 3.60 10.96
N ILE A 147 -8.30 3.58 9.69
CA ILE A 147 -8.86 2.40 9.06
C ILE A 147 -7.72 1.43 8.75
N MET A 148 -7.86 0.20 9.23
CA MET A 148 -6.88 -0.87 8.99
C MET A 148 -7.54 -2.05 8.29
N LEU A 149 -6.94 -2.50 7.20
CA LEU A 149 -7.28 -3.72 6.48
C LEU A 149 -6.22 -4.76 6.81
N ILE A 150 -6.62 -5.90 7.35
CA ILE A 150 -5.70 -6.93 7.83
C ILE A 150 -5.88 -8.18 6.97
N PRO A 151 -5.08 -8.36 5.90
CA PRO A 151 -5.22 -9.53 5.05
C PRO A 151 -4.76 -10.80 5.76
N GLY A 152 -5.55 -11.86 5.69
CA GLY A 152 -5.24 -13.20 6.19
C GLY A 152 -4.86 -14.19 5.09
N SER A 153 -4.83 -13.75 3.83
CA SER A 153 -4.48 -14.58 2.68
C SER A 153 -3.88 -13.76 1.54
N VAL A 154 -3.21 -14.44 0.61
CA VAL A 154 -2.66 -13.81 -0.59
C VAL A 154 -3.76 -13.21 -1.48
N ASN A 155 -4.95 -13.83 -1.51
CA ASN A 155 -6.09 -13.28 -2.24
C ASN A 155 -6.58 -11.97 -1.61
N GLU A 156 -6.61 -11.89 -0.29
CA GLU A 156 -6.94 -10.64 0.40
C GLU A 156 -5.86 -9.58 0.24
N CYS A 157 -4.58 -9.95 0.11
CA CYS A 157 -3.54 -9.00 -0.25
C CYS A 157 -3.84 -8.35 -1.61
N PHE A 158 -4.21 -9.15 -2.62
CA PHE A 158 -4.62 -8.62 -3.91
C PHE A 158 -5.87 -7.74 -3.79
N GLU A 159 -6.88 -8.23 -3.10
CA GLU A 159 -8.16 -7.53 -2.94
C GLU A 159 -8.00 -6.21 -2.19
N PHE A 160 -7.28 -6.20 -1.07
CA PHE A 160 -7.04 -4.97 -0.30
C PHE A 160 -6.08 -4.02 -1.02
N GLY A 161 -5.23 -4.53 -1.92
CA GLY A 161 -4.41 -3.70 -2.79
C GLY A 161 -5.22 -2.69 -3.60
N TRP A 162 -6.39 -3.08 -4.11
CA TRP A 162 -7.26 -2.15 -4.84
C TRP A 162 -8.34 -1.51 -3.97
N LYS A 163 -8.95 -2.25 -3.03
CA LYS A 163 -10.00 -1.71 -2.15
C LYS A 163 -9.52 -0.58 -1.24
N ALA A 164 -8.27 -0.61 -0.81
CA ALA A 164 -7.73 0.41 0.08
C ALA A 164 -7.82 1.82 -0.52
N PHE A 165 -7.63 1.96 -1.83
CA PHE A 165 -7.78 3.26 -2.50
C PHE A 165 -9.24 3.72 -2.51
N ASP A 166 -10.18 2.83 -2.82
CA ASP A 166 -11.60 3.16 -2.82
C ASP A 166 -12.05 3.60 -1.42
N ILE A 167 -11.60 2.90 -0.38
CA ILE A 167 -11.91 3.25 1.01
C ILE A 167 -11.27 4.60 1.40
N ALA A 168 -10.00 4.80 1.04
CA ALA A 168 -9.30 6.05 1.35
C ALA A 168 -10.00 7.26 0.70
N GLU A 169 -10.37 7.15 -0.56
CA GLU A 169 -11.07 8.21 -1.29
C GLU A 169 -12.53 8.38 -0.85
N HIS A 170 -13.22 7.30 -0.52
CA HIS A 170 -14.59 7.37 -0.02
C HIS A 170 -14.67 8.14 1.32
N TYR A 171 -13.77 7.82 2.24
CA TYR A 171 -13.75 8.42 3.58
C TYR A 171 -12.83 9.63 3.71
N GLN A 172 -12.05 9.96 2.66
CA GLN A 172 -11.07 11.05 2.66
C GLN A 172 -10.11 10.96 3.84
N THR A 173 -9.41 9.83 3.96
CA THR A 173 -8.53 9.55 5.11
C THR A 173 -7.41 8.59 4.72
N PRO A 174 -6.29 8.58 5.47
CA PRO A 174 -5.31 7.50 5.34
C PRO A 174 -5.92 6.13 5.63
N VAL A 175 -5.55 5.13 4.82
CA VAL A 175 -5.94 3.72 5.01
C VAL A 175 -4.69 2.87 5.08
N PHE A 176 -4.62 2.00 6.07
CA PHE A 176 -3.52 1.09 6.27
C PHE A 176 -3.89 -0.32 5.82
N VAL A 177 -2.95 -0.97 5.12
CA VAL A 177 -3.02 -2.42 4.89
C VAL A 177 -1.90 -3.06 5.71
N MET A 178 -2.29 -3.88 6.66
CA MET A 178 -1.42 -4.45 7.69
C MET A 178 -1.15 -5.92 7.37
N SER A 179 -0.19 -6.19 6.48
CA SER A 179 0.31 -7.55 6.26
C SER A 179 1.49 -7.85 7.19
N ASP A 180 2.12 -8.98 7.02
CA ASP A 180 3.35 -9.34 7.74
C ASP A 180 4.35 -10.06 6.83
N LEU A 181 5.54 -10.30 7.35
CA LEU A 181 6.63 -10.93 6.62
C LEU A 181 6.25 -12.34 6.11
N ASP A 182 5.55 -13.13 6.91
CA ASP A 182 5.21 -14.51 6.55
C ASP A 182 4.25 -14.54 5.36
N LEU A 183 3.18 -13.78 5.44
CA LEU A 183 2.23 -13.63 4.35
C LEU A 183 2.86 -12.95 3.13
N GLY A 184 3.68 -11.91 3.37
CA GLY A 184 4.25 -11.05 2.33
C GLY A 184 5.35 -11.69 1.50
N MET A 185 6.20 -12.55 2.09
CA MET A 185 7.41 -13.06 1.43
C MET A 185 7.43 -14.56 1.19
N ASN A 186 6.61 -15.35 1.87
CA ASN A 186 6.54 -16.79 1.59
C ASN A 186 5.68 -17.06 0.36
N GLN A 187 5.99 -18.17 -0.31
CA GLN A 187 5.25 -18.61 -1.49
C GLN A 187 4.01 -19.42 -1.08
N TRP A 188 2.86 -18.99 -1.58
CA TRP A 188 1.58 -19.60 -1.31
C TRP A 188 0.92 -20.09 -2.59
N ILE A 189 0.25 -21.23 -2.53
CA ILE A 189 -0.62 -21.71 -3.62
C ILE A 189 -1.98 -21.06 -3.41
N THR A 190 -2.43 -20.33 -4.41
CA THR A 190 -3.73 -19.64 -4.37
C THR A 190 -4.45 -19.76 -5.71
N ARG A 191 -5.76 -19.49 -5.74
CA ARG A 191 -6.49 -19.38 -7.00
C ARG A 191 -6.03 -18.13 -7.75
N LYS A 192 -6.15 -18.15 -9.08
CA LYS A 192 -5.95 -16.94 -9.90
C LYS A 192 -6.80 -15.81 -9.36
N PHE A 193 -6.24 -14.62 -9.34
CA PHE A 193 -6.95 -13.45 -8.88
C PHE A 193 -8.07 -13.06 -9.84
N GLU A 194 -9.21 -12.70 -9.28
CA GLU A 194 -10.32 -12.15 -10.03
C GLU A 194 -10.45 -10.66 -9.70
N TYR A 195 -10.28 -9.81 -10.69
CA TYR A 195 -10.52 -8.39 -10.54
C TYR A 195 -11.89 -8.04 -11.12
N GLN A 196 -12.77 -7.59 -10.27
CA GLN A 196 -14.04 -7.03 -10.70
C GLN A 196 -13.78 -5.60 -11.19
N ALA A 197 -13.85 -5.40 -12.51
CA ALA A 197 -13.67 -4.09 -13.13
C ALA A 197 -14.85 -3.16 -12.83
N ASN A 198 -15.06 -2.89 -11.53
CA ASN A 198 -16.04 -1.93 -11.07
C ASN A 198 -15.53 -0.51 -11.30
N LYS A 199 -16.46 0.44 -11.40
CA LYS A 199 -16.08 1.86 -11.39
C LYS A 199 -15.36 2.17 -10.08
N MET A 200 -14.15 2.75 -10.17
CA MET A 200 -13.40 3.21 -9.01
C MET A 200 -14.25 4.19 -8.20
N ASP A 201 -14.31 3.98 -6.88
CA ASP A 201 -14.92 4.95 -5.98
C ASP A 201 -13.89 6.07 -5.73
N ARG A 202 -14.11 7.23 -6.36
CA ARG A 202 -13.28 8.42 -6.20
C ARG A 202 -13.78 9.32 -5.06
N GLY A 203 -14.78 8.82 -4.29
CA GLY A 203 -15.32 9.53 -3.16
C GLY A 203 -15.80 10.93 -3.53
N ARG A 204 -15.20 11.93 -2.87
CA ARG A 204 -15.54 13.34 -3.05
C ARG A 204 -14.56 14.10 -3.97
N VAL A 205 -13.72 13.41 -4.70
CA VAL A 205 -12.83 14.04 -5.68
C VAL A 205 -13.67 14.63 -6.80
N LEU A 206 -13.60 15.95 -6.95
CA LEU A 206 -14.31 16.66 -8.00
C LEU A 206 -13.40 16.78 -9.22
N TRP A 207 -13.95 16.43 -10.39
CA TRP A 207 -13.30 16.61 -11.69
C TRP A 207 -14.09 17.65 -12.46
N GLU A 208 -13.43 18.72 -12.85
CA GLU A 208 -13.95 19.68 -13.82
C GLU A 208 -13.65 19.24 -15.26
#